data_bd9d1a68d15e29e2d83ef5f93212f73e
#
_entry.id   bd9d1a68d15e29e2d83ef5f93212f73e
#
_cell.length_a   1.000
_cell.length_b   1.000
_cell.length_c   1.000
_cell.angle_alpha   90.00
_cell.angle_beta   90.00
_cell.angle_gamma   90.00
#
_symmetry.space_group_name_H-M   'P 1'
#
loop_
_entity.id
_entity.type
_entity.pdbx_description
1 polymer ?
#
loop_
_entity_poly.entity_id
_entity_poly.type
_entity_poly.pdbx_seq_one_letter_code
_entity_poly.pdbx_strand_id
1 'polypeptide(L)'
;MNCGLIGYPLGHSYSPQIHRALADYDYRLWPLKPEELEAFLVKRDFAGINVTIPYKERVIPYLDQLSDTARAIGAVNTVVNRDGKLYGDNTDLAGMLALIRRMGLVLSGKKVLVLGTGGTSKTARAAASQLGAAEVYRVSRSGRDGAVTYRQAAEEHRDAACIINTTPCGMYPDLGGCPVELDSFPRLEGVVDVIYNPLRSELVLSARQRGIPAEGGLYMLAAQAAYASALFRGCEATAGDIELAYRTVLRQMENIVLIGMPSSGKTTVGRLLAQRIGKEFVDTDALVEQAVGMTVPAYFAAKGESAFREREKEAVASAAASGGKVIATGGGAVLRPENLRALRRTGRLVFLDRSPDKLTATADRPLSADPEALRRRYEERYDIYCAAADLRVSGDGSPEDTAERIEKEWTI
;
A
#
# COMPACT_ATOMS: atom_id res chain seq x y z
N MET A 1 11.57 28.03 -4.38
CA MET A 1 10.76 28.05 -3.12
C MET A 1 11.37 27.06 -2.14
N ASN A 2 11.54 27.45 -0.88
CA ASN A 2 12.03 26.54 0.17
C ASN A 2 10.84 25.89 0.88
N CYS A 3 10.55 24.62 0.59
CA CYS A 3 9.44 23.87 1.17
C CYS A 3 9.93 22.60 1.88
N GLY A 4 9.08 21.99 2.69
CA GLY A 4 9.47 20.75 3.33
C GLY A 4 8.44 20.15 4.29
N LEU A 5 8.87 19.12 5.03
CA LEU A 5 8.07 18.41 6.03
C LEU A 5 8.71 18.56 7.38
N ILE A 6 7.93 19.00 8.37
CA ILE A 6 8.33 19.00 9.79
C ILE A 6 7.64 17.87 10.55
N GLY A 7 8.37 17.23 11.46
CA GLY A 7 7.89 16.16 12.34
C GLY A 7 9.01 15.61 13.21
N TYR A 8 8.69 14.71 14.18
CA TYR A 8 9.71 14.07 15.01
C TYR A 8 9.19 12.78 15.66
N PRO A 9 9.92 11.65 15.52
CA PRO A 9 11.00 11.47 14.53
C PRO A 9 10.45 11.44 13.10
N LEU A 10 11.23 11.91 12.13
CA LEU A 10 10.97 11.72 10.72
C LEU A 10 11.73 10.47 10.24
N GLY A 11 11.03 9.38 10.01
CA GLY A 11 11.56 8.19 9.35
C GLY A 11 11.59 8.34 7.83
N HIS A 12 11.42 7.22 7.11
CA HIS A 12 11.25 7.25 5.66
C HIS A 12 9.95 7.97 5.28
N SER A 13 10.06 8.95 4.40
CA SER A 13 8.93 9.72 3.88
C SER A 13 8.98 9.77 2.36
N TYR A 14 7.86 9.54 1.71
CA TYR A 14 7.68 9.68 0.26
C TYR A 14 7.38 11.13 -0.17
N SER A 15 7.19 12.05 0.78
CA SER A 15 6.88 13.45 0.46
C SER A 15 7.91 14.10 -0.47
N PRO A 16 9.24 13.95 -0.27
CA PRO A 16 10.21 14.56 -1.18
C PRO A 16 10.07 14.07 -2.63
N GLN A 17 9.80 12.78 -2.84
CA GLN A 17 9.65 12.21 -4.17
C GLN A 17 8.37 12.71 -4.84
N ILE A 18 7.26 12.78 -4.08
CA ILE A 18 5.97 13.28 -4.57
C ILE A 18 6.11 14.76 -4.97
N HIS A 19 6.63 15.60 -4.08
CA HIS A 19 6.73 17.03 -4.33
C HIS A 19 7.68 17.35 -5.50
N ARG A 20 8.78 16.59 -5.65
CA ARG A 20 9.68 16.71 -6.80
C ARG A 20 9.02 16.32 -8.13
N ALA A 21 8.11 15.34 -8.12
CA ALA A 21 7.36 14.95 -9.31
C ALA A 21 6.30 16.00 -9.70
N LEU A 22 5.75 16.72 -8.73
CA LEU A 22 4.65 17.66 -8.93
C LEU A 22 5.11 19.05 -9.36
N ALA A 23 6.30 19.49 -8.92
CA ALA A 23 6.77 20.85 -9.22
C ALA A 23 8.28 21.00 -8.96
N ASP A 24 8.86 21.99 -9.63
CA ASP A 24 10.26 22.37 -9.48
C ASP A 24 10.44 23.35 -8.30
N TYR A 25 10.49 22.81 -7.10
CA TYR A 25 10.89 23.53 -5.89
C TYR A 25 11.67 22.61 -4.94
N ASP A 26 12.51 23.19 -4.10
CA ASP A 26 13.27 22.46 -3.11
C ASP A 26 12.34 21.98 -1.99
N TYR A 27 12.34 20.66 -1.74
CA TYR A 27 11.52 20.05 -0.69
C TYR A 27 12.40 19.20 0.22
N ARG A 28 12.47 19.58 1.50
CA ARG A 28 13.36 18.99 2.49
C ARG A 28 12.60 18.35 3.64
N LEU A 29 13.26 17.43 4.35
CA LEU A 29 12.80 16.92 5.62
C LEU A 29 13.49 17.70 6.75
N TRP A 30 12.69 18.24 7.67
CA TRP A 30 13.15 18.94 8.88
C TRP A 30 12.71 18.15 10.12
N PRO A 31 13.55 17.23 10.64
CA PRO A 31 13.27 16.46 11.85
C PRO A 31 13.46 17.33 13.10
N LEU A 32 12.54 18.25 13.34
CA LEU A 32 12.59 19.19 14.45
C LEU A 32 12.26 18.48 15.75
N LYS A 33 13.09 18.66 16.77
CA LYS A 33 12.73 18.28 18.13
C LYS A 33 11.65 19.21 18.69
N PRO A 34 10.86 18.77 19.71
CA PRO A 34 9.77 19.57 20.27
C PRO A 34 10.19 20.98 20.75
N GLU A 35 11.38 21.13 21.25
CA GLU A 35 11.96 22.39 21.70
C GLU A 35 12.40 23.33 20.58
N GLU A 36 12.56 22.84 19.36
CA GLU A 36 12.99 23.61 18.18
C GLU A 36 11.81 24.18 17.39
N LEU A 37 10.59 23.67 17.62
CA LEU A 37 9.40 23.99 16.83
C LEU A 37 9.08 25.48 16.82
N GLU A 38 9.08 26.11 18.00
CA GLU A 38 8.75 27.53 18.14
C GLU A 38 9.75 28.42 17.41
N ALA A 39 11.05 28.23 17.63
CA ALA A 39 12.08 29.00 16.95
C ALA A 39 12.00 28.86 15.42
N PHE A 40 11.71 27.68 14.93
CA PHE A 40 11.53 27.41 13.49
C PHE A 40 10.33 28.19 12.93
N LEU A 41 9.17 28.14 13.60
CA LEU A 41 7.96 28.79 13.11
C LEU A 41 8.02 30.31 13.23
N VAL A 42 8.67 30.84 14.27
CA VAL A 42 8.88 32.30 14.47
C VAL A 42 9.83 32.86 13.43
N LYS A 43 10.87 32.12 13.04
CA LYS A 43 11.82 32.55 12.00
C LYS A 43 11.17 32.66 10.62
N ARG A 44 10.11 31.87 10.31
CA ARG A 44 9.35 31.89 9.06
C ARG A 44 10.20 31.77 7.79
N ASP A 45 11.35 31.08 7.85
CA ASP A 45 12.30 30.91 6.73
C ASP A 45 11.90 29.72 5.84
N PHE A 46 10.68 29.72 5.35
CA PHE A 46 10.13 28.74 4.42
C PHE A 46 8.98 29.37 3.62
N ALA A 47 8.72 28.86 2.42
CA ALA A 47 7.56 29.24 1.61
C ALA A 47 6.33 28.37 1.94
N GLY A 48 6.56 27.06 2.20
CA GLY A 48 5.51 26.13 2.56
C GLY A 48 6.04 24.93 3.33
N ILE A 49 5.27 24.46 4.29
CA ILE A 49 5.62 23.24 5.04
C ILE A 49 4.42 22.31 5.17
N ASN A 50 4.69 21.01 5.05
CA ASN A 50 3.81 20.00 5.58
C ASN A 50 4.15 19.72 7.04
N VAL A 51 3.15 19.36 7.82
CA VAL A 51 3.25 19.10 9.26
C VAL A 51 2.75 17.69 9.55
N THR A 52 3.59 16.89 10.21
CA THR A 52 3.20 15.56 10.67
C THR A 52 3.33 15.41 12.19
N ILE A 53 3.16 14.20 12.67
CA ILE A 53 3.26 13.86 14.11
C ILE A 53 4.60 14.36 14.67
N PRO A 54 4.60 14.98 15.86
CA PRO A 54 3.48 15.25 16.78
C PRO A 54 2.92 16.68 16.67
N TYR A 55 3.13 17.40 15.58
CA TYR A 55 3.01 18.86 15.52
C TYR A 55 1.71 19.39 14.94
N LYS A 56 0.82 18.56 14.37
CA LYS A 56 -0.40 18.99 13.67
C LYS A 56 -1.33 19.91 14.49
N GLU A 57 -1.38 19.73 15.81
CA GLU A 57 -2.13 20.62 16.72
C GLU A 57 -1.24 21.70 17.31
N ARG A 58 0.06 21.40 17.52
CA ARG A 58 1.02 22.29 18.21
C ARG A 58 1.43 23.49 17.37
N VAL A 59 1.31 23.44 16.04
CA VAL A 59 1.62 24.59 15.15
C VAL A 59 0.55 25.67 15.18
N ILE A 60 -0.70 25.34 15.56
CA ILE A 60 -1.85 26.23 15.48
C ILE A 60 -1.61 27.60 16.17
N PRO A 61 -1.04 27.69 17.41
CA PRO A 61 -0.83 28.97 18.08
C PRO A 61 0.12 29.93 17.35
N TYR A 62 0.94 29.42 16.42
CA TYR A 62 1.93 30.21 15.67
C TYR A 62 1.42 30.72 14.33
N LEU A 63 0.18 30.35 13.94
CA LEU A 63 -0.39 30.68 12.64
C LEU A 63 -1.25 31.93 12.70
N ASP A 64 -1.10 32.78 11.70
CA ASP A 64 -1.87 34.02 11.59
C ASP A 64 -3.33 33.77 11.15
N GLN A 65 -3.56 32.73 10.35
CA GLN A 65 -4.89 32.33 9.87
C GLN A 65 -5.02 30.82 9.70
N LEU A 66 -6.24 30.34 9.86
CA LEU A 66 -6.62 28.93 9.60
C LEU A 66 -7.72 28.88 8.56
N SER A 67 -7.63 27.88 7.67
CA SER A 67 -8.77 27.49 6.83
C SER A 67 -9.95 27.01 7.69
N ASP A 68 -11.15 27.06 7.17
CA ASP A 68 -12.34 26.53 7.85
C ASP A 68 -12.19 25.02 8.12
N THR A 69 -11.56 24.30 7.19
CA THR A 69 -11.23 22.88 7.33
C THR A 69 -10.30 22.64 8.51
N ALA A 70 -9.19 23.34 8.59
CA ALA A 70 -8.22 23.18 9.68
C ALA A 70 -8.81 23.53 11.04
N ARG A 71 -9.68 24.58 11.06
CA ARG A 71 -10.40 25.02 12.26
C ARG A 71 -11.40 23.98 12.75
N ALA A 72 -12.19 23.41 11.83
CA ALA A 72 -13.21 22.41 12.15
C ALA A 72 -12.58 21.09 12.66
N ILE A 73 -11.43 20.69 12.09
CA ILE A 73 -10.71 19.46 12.49
C ILE A 73 -9.89 19.69 13.77
N GLY A 74 -9.42 20.93 14.00
CA GLY A 74 -8.51 21.28 15.08
C GLY A 74 -7.08 20.73 14.85
N ALA A 75 -6.65 20.59 13.59
CA ALA A 75 -5.33 20.12 13.20
C ALA A 75 -4.90 20.69 11.85
N VAL A 76 -3.61 21.01 11.72
CA VAL A 76 -2.98 21.54 10.50
C VAL A 76 -1.93 20.56 10.01
N ASN A 77 -1.97 20.18 8.74
CA ASN A 77 -0.93 19.39 8.09
C ASN A 77 -0.18 20.15 6.99
N THR A 78 -0.61 21.37 6.67
CA THR A 78 -0.02 22.22 5.63
C THR A 78 -0.02 23.66 6.08
N VAL A 79 1.14 24.34 6.00
CA VAL A 79 1.28 25.77 6.29
C VAL A 79 1.93 26.47 5.10
N VAL A 80 1.36 27.57 4.66
CA VAL A 80 1.91 28.41 3.60
C VAL A 80 2.31 29.77 4.19
N ASN A 81 3.52 30.22 3.86
CA ASN A 81 3.99 31.57 4.17
C ASN A 81 3.69 32.50 2.98
N ARG A 82 2.82 33.48 3.19
CA ARG A 82 2.52 34.52 2.19
C ARG A 82 2.89 35.87 2.80
N ASP A 83 3.93 36.48 2.28
CA ASP A 83 4.41 37.79 2.70
C ASP A 83 4.64 37.87 4.23
N GLY A 84 5.23 36.84 4.80
CA GLY A 84 5.50 36.76 6.23
C GLY A 84 4.31 36.34 7.11
N LYS A 85 3.12 36.10 6.55
CA LYS A 85 1.95 35.56 7.26
C LYS A 85 1.81 34.07 7.04
N LEU A 86 1.55 33.33 8.11
CA LEU A 86 1.41 31.87 8.10
C LEU A 86 -0.07 31.47 8.02
N TYR A 87 -0.43 30.77 6.94
CA TYR A 87 -1.77 30.25 6.68
C TYR A 87 -1.77 28.73 6.85
N GLY A 88 -2.56 28.23 7.81
CA GLY A 88 -2.68 26.79 8.08
C GLY A 88 -3.88 26.16 7.42
N ASP A 89 -3.68 24.99 6.83
CA ASP A 89 -4.73 24.19 6.21
C ASP A 89 -4.60 22.72 6.59
N ASN A 90 -5.63 21.93 6.25
CA ASN A 90 -5.65 20.47 6.44
C ASN A 90 -5.99 19.74 5.14
N THR A 91 -4.95 19.39 4.38
CA THR A 91 -5.09 18.66 3.12
C THR A 91 -5.35 17.15 3.32
N ASP A 92 -5.23 16.60 4.54
CA ASP A 92 -5.60 15.22 4.84
C ASP A 92 -7.09 14.98 4.58
N LEU A 93 -7.95 15.96 4.85
CA LEU A 93 -9.39 15.85 4.57
C LEU A 93 -9.62 15.71 3.05
N ALA A 94 -9.02 16.58 2.26
CA ALA A 94 -9.11 16.49 0.80
C ALA A 94 -8.59 15.16 0.28
N GLY A 95 -7.48 14.66 0.83
CA GLY A 95 -6.94 13.35 0.50
C GLY A 95 -7.89 12.18 0.85
N MET A 96 -8.51 12.22 2.02
CA MET A 96 -9.49 11.20 2.44
C MET A 96 -10.73 11.22 1.54
N LEU A 97 -11.26 12.40 1.23
CA LEU A 97 -12.39 12.57 0.30
C LEU A 97 -12.03 12.04 -1.10
N ALA A 98 -10.83 12.32 -1.59
CA ALA A 98 -10.38 11.83 -2.88
C ALA A 98 -10.29 10.29 -2.91
N LEU A 99 -9.79 9.65 -1.86
CA LEU A 99 -9.74 8.19 -1.73
C LEU A 99 -11.14 7.58 -1.72
N ILE A 100 -12.06 8.09 -0.90
CA ILE A 100 -13.45 7.57 -0.81
C ILE A 100 -14.17 7.72 -2.15
N ARG A 101 -14.02 8.88 -2.83
CA ARG A 101 -14.60 9.13 -4.16
C ARG A 101 -14.01 8.21 -5.23
N ARG A 102 -12.69 7.96 -5.23
CA ARG A 102 -12.05 7.03 -6.15
C ARG A 102 -12.62 5.61 -6.03
N MET A 103 -12.96 5.19 -4.81
CA MET A 103 -13.59 3.89 -4.56
C MET A 103 -15.07 3.83 -5.00
N GLY A 104 -15.67 4.94 -5.37
CA GLY A 104 -17.10 5.03 -5.70
C GLY A 104 -18.02 4.79 -4.50
N LEU A 105 -17.52 4.94 -3.27
CA LEU A 105 -18.32 4.72 -2.07
C LEU A 105 -19.29 5.89 -1.83
N VAL A 106 -20.56 5.53 -1.64
CA VAL A 106 -21.62 6.47 -1.27
C VAL A 106 -21.89 6.34 0.22
N LEU A 107 -21.58 7.37 1.00
CA LEU A 107 -21.76 7.37 2.45
C LEU A 107 -23.05 8.09 2.89
N SER A 108 -23.72 8.79 1.99
CA SER A 108 -24.95 9.54 2.29
C SER A 108 -26.03 8.63 2.88
N GLY A 109 -26.56 9.02 4.05
CA GLY A 109 -27.59 8.28 4.77
C GLY A 109 -27.11 6.98 5.45
N LYS A 110 -25.80 6.68 5.43
CA LYS A 110 -25.24 5.41 5.92
C LYS A 110 -24.55 5.57 7.27
N LYS A 111 -24.41 4.43 7.96
CA LYS A 111 -23.64 4.29 9.19
C LYS A 111 -22.18 3.98 8.86
N VAL A 112 -21.25 4.73 9.47
CA VAL A 112 -19.80 4.60 9.29
C VAL A 112 -19.12 4.35 10.62
N LEU A 113 -18.23 3.37 10.66
CA LEU A 113 -17.34 3.12 11.80
C LEU A 113 -15.94 3.63 11.50
N VAL A 114 -15.42 4.49 12.36
CA VAL A 114 -14.04 4.99 12.30
C VAL A 114 -13.23 4.31 13.41
N LEU A 115 -12.35 3.40 13.04
CA LEU A 115 -11.50 2.68 14.00
C LEU A 115 -10.33 3.57 14.41
N GLY A 116 -10.21 3.84 15.69
CA GLY A 116 -9.19 4.69 16.27
C GLY A 116 -9.70 6.04 16.76
N THR A 117 -8.90 6.69 17.61
CA THR A 117 -9.22 7.99 18.25
C THR A 117 -8.11 9.03 18.07
N GLY A 118 -7.08 8.75 17.27
CA GLY A 118 -5.96 9.67 16.98
C GLY A 118 -6.34 10.80 16.00
N GLY A 119 -5.35 11.62 15.63
CA GLY A 119 -5.55 12.78 14.74
C GLY A 119 -6.24 12.43 13.42
N THR A 120 -5.83 11.35 12.76
CA THR A 120 -6.44 10.92 11.49
C THR A 120 -7.90 10.49 11.65
N SER A 121 -8.34 10.05 12.84
CA SER A 121 -9.76 9.73 13.08
C SER A 121 -10.64 10.98 13.05
N LYS A 122 -10.12 12.15 13.45
CA LYS A 122 -10.82 13.44 13.31
C LYS A 122 -11.08 13.75 11.83
N THR A 123 -10.06 13.56 10.99
CA THR A 123 -10.15 13.71 9.52
C THR A 123 -11.16 12.73 8.90
N ALA A 124 -11.11 11.45 9.29
CA ALA A 124 -12.03 10.43 8.78
C ALA A 124 -13.50 10.73 9.12
N ARG A 125 -13.76 11.19 10.35
CA ARG A 125 -15.10 11.62 10.78
C ARG A 125 -15.58 12.84 9.98
N ALA A 126 -14.73 13.86 9.82
CA ALA A 126 -15.05 15.03 9.02
C ALA A 126 -15.39 14.65 7.57
N ALA A 127 -14.61 13.74 6.96
CA ALA A 127 -14.87 13.24 5.61
C ALA A 127 -16.19 12.48 5.53
N ALA A 128 -16.47 11.56 6.47
CA ALA A 128 -17.74 10.82 6.49
C ALA A 128 -18.93 11.76 6.66
N SER A 129 -18.86 12.74 7.56
CA SER A 129 -19.91 13.73 7.76
C SER A 129 -20.12 14.61 6.53
N GLN A 130 -19.05 15.08 5.88
CA GLN A 130 -19.12 15.89 4.66
C GLN A 130 -19.71 15.11 3.47
N LEU A 131 -19.55 13.78 3.44
CA LEU A 131 -20.16 12.88 2.46
C LEU A 131 -21.59 12.45 2.85
N GLY A 132 -22.17 13.07 3.89
CA GLY A 132 -23.57 12.89 4.27
C GLY A 132 -23.85 11.61 5.05
N ALA A 133 -22.85 11.00 5.71
CA ALA A 133 -23.11 9.87 6.60
C ALA A 133 -24.13 10.24 7.67
N ALA A 134 -25.13 9.36 7.89
CA ALA A 134 -26.18 9.59 8.89
C ALA A 134 -25.64 9.44 10.30
N GLU A 135 -24.78 8.46 10.50
CA GLU A 135 -24.18 8.14 11.79
C GLU A 135 -22.70 7.84 11.62
N VAL A 136 -21.87 8.40 12.49
CA VAL A 136 -20.42 8.16 12.50
C VAL A 136 -19.95 7.83 13.91
N TYR A 137 -19.57 6.59 14.14
CA TYR A 137 -19.08 6.12 15.44
C TYR A 137 -17.58 5.95 15.43
N ARG A 138 -16.92 6.45 16.47
CA ARG A 138 -15.52 6.11 16.73
C ARG A 138 -15.46 4.79 17.49
N VAL A 139 -14.53 3.93 17.09
CA VAL A 139 -14.30 2.64 17.75
C VAL A 139 -12.92 2.64 18.38
N SER A 140 -12.84 2.28 19.66
CA SER A 140 -11.56 2.18 20.37
C SER A 140 -11.53 1.01 21.36
N ARG A 141 -10.34 0.65 21.81
CA ARG A 141 -10.18 -0.44 22.80
C ARG A 141 -10.81 -0.09 24.16
N SER A 142 -10.80 1.17 24.55
CA SER A 142 -11.25 1.62 25.86
C SER A 142 -12.70 2.12 25.90
N GLY A 143 -13.30 2.46 24.75
CA GLY A 143 -14.61 3.10 24.69
C GLY A 143 -14.70 4.48 25.32
N ARG A 144 -13.56 5.14 25.60
CA ARG A 144 -13.51 6.47 26.25
C ARG A 144 -13.85 7.60 25.26
N ASP A 145 -14.14 8.76 25.80
CA ASP A 145 -14.36 10.02 25.05
C ASP A 145 -15.47 9.90 23.98
N GLY A 146 -16.54 9.18 24.29
CA GLY A 146 -17.67 8.96 23.40
C GLY A 146 -17.37 8.02 22.21
N ALA A 147 -16.31 7.21 22.29
CA ALA A 147 -16.10 6.10 21.40
C ALA A 147 -16.82 4.84 21.90
N VAL A 148 -17.23 3.96 20.99
CA VAL A 148 -17.69 2.61 21.33
C VAL A 148 -16.52 1.65 21.39
N THR A 149 -16.67 0.55 22.12
CA THR A 149 -15.67 -0.53 22.11
C THR A 149 -15.81 -1.38 20.83
N TYR A 150 -14.77 -2.14 20.48
CA TYR A 150 -14.85 -3.10 19.36
C TYR A 150 -15.98 -4.13 19.54
N ARG A 151 -16.22 -4.58 20.79
CA ARG A 151 -17.32 -5.47 21.10
C ARG A 151 -18.67 -4.81 20.85
N GLN A 152 -18.90 -3.61 21.37
CA GLN A 152 -20.13 -2.86 21.10
C GLN A 152 -20.32 -2.61 19.60
N ALA A 153 -19.26 -2.25 18.85
CA ALA A 153 -19.36 -2.10 17.42
C ALA A 153 -19.86 -3.38 16.72
N ALA A 154 -19.36 -4.55 17.13
CA ALA A 154 -19.74 -5.84 16.57
C ALA A 154 -21.14 -6.32 17.03
N GLU A 155 -21.64 -5.87 18.18
CA GLU A 155 -22.95 -6.27 18.72
C GLU A 155 -24.05 -5.29 18.29
N GLU A 156 -23.80 -3.97 18.36
CA GLU A 156 -24.82 -2.91 18.25
C GLU A 156 -24.80 -2.16 16.91
N HIS A 157 -23.69 -2.26 16.14
CA HIS A 157 -23.50 -1.53 14.87
C HIS A 157 -23.21 -2.45 13.68
N ARG A 158 -23.79 -3.65 13.69
CA ARG A 158 -23.65 -4.67 12.63
C ARG A 158 -24.12 -4.20 11.25
N ASP A 159 -24.97 -3.19 11.22
CA ASP A 159 -25.55 -2.55 10.04
C ASP A 159 -24.64 -1.49 9.43
N ALA A 160 -23.42 -1.31 9.94
CA ALA A 160 -22.45 -0.39 9.38
C ALA A 160 -22.17 -0.70 7.91
N ALA A 161 -22.26 0.33 7.05
CA ALA A 161 -22.01 0.23 5.62
C ALA A 161 -20.54 0.49 5.26
N CYS A 162 -19.81 1.23 6.08
CA CYS A 162 -18.41 1.52 5.84
C CYS A 162 -17.57 1.45 7.12
N ILE A 163 -16.37 0.89 6.98
CA ILE A 163 -15.32 0.93 8.01
C ILE A 163 -14.17 1.76 7.48
N ILE A 164 -13.72 2.77 8.25
CA ILE A 164 -12.51 3.54 8.00
C ILE A 164 -11.50 3.24 9.10
N ASN A 165 -10.45 2.47 8.79
CA ASN A 165 -9.39 2.19 9.75
C ASN A 165 -8.40 3.35 9.80
N THR A 166 -8.23 3.93 10.98
CA THR A 166 -7.22 4.97 11.27
C THR A 166 -6.24 4.53 12.36
N THR A 167 -6.23 3.23 12.70
CA THR A 167 -5.30 2.63 13.65
C THR A 167 -4.04 2.13 12.95
N PRO A 168 -2.93 1.90 13.66
CA PRO A 168 -1.72 1.30 13.09
C PRO A 168 -1.82 -0.24 12.98
N CYS A 169 -2.95 -0.88 13.30
CA CYS A 169 -3.11 -2.34 13.25
C CYS A 169 -3.00 -2.86 11.82
N GLY A 170 -2.01 -3.70 11.56
CA GLY A 170 -1.67 -4.21 10.22
C GLY A 170 -0.66 -3.36 9.44
N MET A 171 -0.09 -2.31 10.08
CA MET A 171 1.01 -1.52 9.53
C MET A 171 2.35 -2.24 9.77
N TYR A 172 3.28 -2.09 8.83
CA TYR A 172 4.66 -2.58 8.99
C TYR A 172 5.27 -2.07 10.32
N PRO A 173 6.00 -2.91 11.09
CA PRO A 173 6.37 -4.31 10.79
C PRO A 173 5.34 -5.39 11.16
N ASP A 174 4.28 -5.06 11.90
CA ASP A 174 3.24 -6.03 12.32
C ASP A 174 2.15 -6.19 11.24
N LEU A 175 2.49 -6.94 10.19
CA LEU A 175 1.67 -7.10 8.99
C LEU A 175 0.44 -8.02 9.17
N GLY A 176 0.38 -8.79 10.27
CA GLY A 176 -0.69 -9.78 10.52
C GLY A 176 -1.93 -9.21 11.19
N GLY A 177 -1.84 -7.98 11.71
CA GLY A 177 -2.92 -7.37 12.46
C GLY A 177 -4.15 -7.05 11.61
N CYS A 178 -5.33 -7.46 12.08
CA CYS A 178 -6.62 -7.05 11.54
C CYS A 178 -7.45 -6.47 12.70
N PRO A 179 -7.92 -5.22 12.62
CA PRO A 179 -8.54 -4.57 13.76
C PRO A 179 -9.95 -5.08 14.09
N VAL A 180 -10.64 -5.71 13.13
CA VAL A 180 -12.01 -6.19 13.28
C VAL A 180 -12.24 -7.48 12.49
N GLU A 181 -13.17 -8.31 12.97
CA GLU A 181 -13.71 -9.44 12.24
C GLU A 181 -14.82 -8.96 11.29
N LEU A 182 -14.57 -9.00 9.96
CA LEU A 182 -15.51 -8.45 8.97
C LEU A 182 -16.86 -9.20 8.93
N ASP A 183 -16.90 -10.45 9.33
CA ASP A 183 -18.14 -11.24 9.39
C ASP A 183 -19.15 -10.70 10.42
N SER A 184 -18.68 -9.86 11.35
CA SER A 184 -19.55 -9.13 12.29
C SER A 184 -20.38 -8.03 11.60
N PHE A 185 -20.04 -7.63 10.37
CA PHE A 185 -20.63 -6.50 9.66
C PHE A 185 -21.19 -6.93 8.30
N PRO A 186 -22.32 -7.64 8.23
CA PRO A 186 -22.84 -8.25 7.00
C PRO A 186 -23.35 -7.23 5.96
N ARG A 187 -23.45 -5.95 6.32
CA ARG A 187 -23.91 -4.87 5.42
C ARG A 187 -22.80 -3.97 4.93
N LEU A 188 -21.54 -4.37 5.09
CA LEU A 188 -20.43 -3.59 4.59
C LEU A 188 -20.45 -3.46 3.07
N GLU A 189 -20.37 -2.22 2.60
CA GLU A 189 -20.26 -1.82 1.20
C GLU A 189 -18.85 -1.32 0.87
N GLY A 190 -18.04 -1.00 1.88
CA GLY A 190 -16.67 -0.56 1.66
C GLY A 190 -15.81 -0.51 2.91
N VAL A 191 -14.51 -0.68 2.69
CA VAL A 191 -13.46 -0.57 3.72
C VAL A 191 -12.37 0.38 3.24
N VAL A 192 -12.10 1.41 4.00
CA VAL A 192 -11.00 2.36 3.78
C VAL A 192 -9.95 2.13 4.87
N ASP A 193 -8.71 1.94 4.48
CA ASP A 193 -7.60 1.85 5.42
C ASP A 193 -6.61 2.99 5.18
N VAL A 194 -6.24 3.75 6.22
CA VAL A 194 -5.23 4.81 6.06
C VAL A 194 -3.80 4.28 5.98
N ILE A 195 -3.62 2.99 6.26
CA ILE A 195 -2.32 2.33 6.14
C ILE A 195 -1.94 2.24 4.66
N TYR A 196 -0.75 2.71 4.32
CA TYR A 196 -0.17 2.61 2.98
C TYR A 196 1.08 1.72 2.92
N ASN A 197 1.62 1.34 4.06
CA ASN A 197 2.71 0.37 4.17
C ASN A 197 2.35 -0.73 5.18
N PRO A 198 1.97 -1.91 4.69
CA PRO A 198 1.98 -2.39 3.31
C PRO A 198 0.92 -1.71 2.43
N LEU A 199 1.02 -1.89 1.10
CA LEU A 199 0.03 -1.35 0.14
C LEU A 199 -1.38 -1.87 0.40
N ARG A 200 -1.51 -3.11 0.86
CA ARG A 200 -2.76 -3.77 1.23
C ARG A 200 -2.58 -4.42 2.59
N SER A 201 -3.19 -3.82 3.61
CA SER A 201 -3.22 -4.40 4.95
C SER A 201 -4.04 -5.69 4.99
N GLU A 202 -3.95 -6.41 6.10
CA GLU A 202 -4.75 -7.62 6.34
C GLU A 202 -6.25 -7.32 6.25
N LEU A 203 -6.68 -6.16 6.74
CA LEU A 203 -8.06 -5.68 6.64
C LEU A 203 -8.50 -5.51 5.17
N VAL A 204 -7.69 -4.86 4.35
CA VAL A 204 -7.97 -4.64 2.92
C VAL A 204 -8.03 -5.97 2.16
N LEU A 205 -7.08 -6.88 2.40
CA LEU A 205 -7.05 -8.20 1.76
C LEU A 205 -8.28 -9.04 2.15
N SER A 206 -8.67 -9.01 3.43
CA SER A 206 -9.82 -9.74 3.95
C SER A 206 -11.14 -9.21 3.39
N ALA A 207 -11.27 -7.89 3.23
CA ALA A 207 -12.44 -7.27 2.61
C ALA A 207 -12.55 -7.65 1.12
N ARG A 208 -11.47 -7.54 0.37
CA ARG A 208 -11.44 -7.91 -1.06
C ARG A 208 -11.75 -9.38 -1.29
N GLN A 209 -11.27 -10.28 -0.42
CA GLN A 209 -11.58 -11.71 -0.49
C GLN A 209 -13.09 -12.00 -0.32
N ARG A 210 -13.81 -11.13 0.39
CA ARG A 210 -15.27 -11.18 0.58
C ARG A 210 -16.05 -10.43 -0.51
N GLY A 211 -15.37 -9.91 -1.53
CA GLY A 211 -15.99 -9.08 -2.58
C GLY A 211 -16.38 -7.68 -2.11
N ILE A 212 -15.90 -7.24 -0.94
CA ILE A 212 -16.13 -5.89 -0.42
C ILE A 212 -15.07 -4.94 -1.00
N PRO A 213 -15.47 -3.85 -1.67
CA PRO A 213 -14.56 -2.80 -2.12
C PRO A 213 -13.68 -2.30 -0.98
N ALA A 214 -12.36 -2.35 -1.15
CA ALA A 214 -11.42 -1.95 -0.10
C ALA A 214 -10.15 -1.36 -0.69
N GLU A 215 -9.66 -0.25 -0.10
CA GLU A 215 -8.42 0.42 -0.52
C GLU A 215 -7.57 0.83 0.67
N GLY A 216 -6.22 0.79 0.45
CA GLY A 216 -5.22 1.31 1.39
C GLY A 216 -4.98 2.82 1.22
N GLY A 217 -4.22 3.39 2.15
CA GLY A 217 -4.03 4.83 2.29
C GLY A 217 -3.12 5.50 1.27
N LEU A 218 -2.53 4.76 0.32
CA LEU A 218 -1.56 5.35 -0.61
C LEU A 218 -2.15 6.47 -1.46
N TYR A 219 -3.40 6.32 -1.94
CA TYR A 219 -4.03 7.37 -2.73
C TYR A 219 -4.34 8.61 -1.88
N MET A 220 -4.74 8.44 -0.61
CA MET A 220 -4.90 9.54 0.34
C MET A 220 -3.57 10.27 0.56
N LEU A 221 -2.46 9.53 0.74
CA LEU A 221 -1.13 10.09 0.89
C LEU A 221 -0.71 10.93 -0.33
N ALA A 222 -0.96 10.43 -1.53
CA ALA A 222 -0.65 11.13 -2.77
C ALA A 222 -1.52 12.38 -2.95
N ALA A 223 -2.83 12.26 -2.74
CA ALA A 223 -3.77 13.34 -2.93
C ALA A 223 -3.52 14.51 -1.96
N GLN A 224 -3.30 14.22 -0.65
CA GLN A 224 -3.00 15.29 0.31
C GLN A 224 -1.72 16.06 -0.05
N ALA A 225 -0.70 15.36 -0.60
CA ALA A 225 0.53 16.00 -1.04
C ALA A 225 0.33 16.83 -2.32
N ALA A 226 -0.50 16.37 -3.25
CA ALA A 226 -0.87 17.15 -4.43
C ALA A 226 -1.61 18.45 -4.06
N TYR A 227 -2.58 18.36 -3.13
CA TYR A 227 -3.28 19.55 -2.59
C TYR A 227 -2.30 20.49 -1.87
N ALA A 228 -1.39 19.97 -1.04
CA ALA A 228 -0.38 20.78 -0.37
C ALA A 228 0.57 21.47 -1.38
N SER A 229 1.03 20.75 -2.40
CA SER A 229 1.85 21.33 -3.47
C SER A 229 1.13 22.45 -4.22
N ALA A 230 -0.14 22.28 -4.50
CA ALA A 230 -0.96 23.31 -5.13
C ALA A 230 -1.09 24.57 -4.25
N LEU A 231 -1.32 24.40 -2.94
CA LEU A 231 -1.34 25.51 -1.98
C LEU A 231 0.00 26.26 -1.93
N PHE A 232 1.14 25.54 -1.95
CA PHE A 232 2.47 26.17 -1.99
C PHE A 232 2.68 27.02 -3.24
N ARG A 233 2.15 26.57 -4.38
CA ARG A 233 2.23 27.26 -5.68
C ARG A 233 1.16 28.34 -5.88
N GLY A 234 0.16 28.43 -4.99
CA GLY A 234 -0.97 29.34 -5.15
C GLY A 234 -1.92 28.99 -6.30
N CYS A 235 -2.06 27.70 -6.62
CA CYS A 235 -2.94 27.18 -7.69
C CYS A 235 -3.87 26.09 -7.16
N GLU A 236 -4.74 25.55 -8.01
CA GLU A 236 -5.59 24.40 -7.67
C GLU A 236 -4.92 23.10 -8.06
N ALA A 237 -5.13 22.06 -7.24
CA ALA A 237 -4.69 20.70 -7.56
C ALA A 237 -5.61 20.06 -8.60
N THR A 238 -5.03 19.47 -9.63
CA THR A 238 -5.77 18.75 -10.66
C THR A 238 -5.85 17.25 -10.37
N ALA A 239 -6.79 16.55 -10.99
CA ALA A 239 -6.82 15.09 -10.96
C ALA A 239 -5.53 14.47 -11.52
N GLY A 240 -4.90 15.11 -12.51
CA GLY A 240 -3.61 14.71 -13.07
C GLY A 240 -2.48 14.81 -12.06
N ASP A 241 -2.45 15.85 -11.23
CA ASP A 241 -1.44 16.00 -10.17
C ASP A 241 -1.56 14.85 -9.13
N ILE A 242 -2.79 14.51 -8.74
CA ILE A 242 -3.05 13.44 -7.79
C ILE A 242 -2.60 12.09 -8.37
N GLU A 243 -2.96 11.82 -9.62
CA GLU A 243 -2.59 10.57 -10.28
C GLU A 243 -1.08 10.46 -10.50
N LEU A 244 -0.40 11.56 -10.87
CA LEU A 244 1.06 11.61 -10.98
C LEU A 244 1.74 11.30 -9.64
N ALA A 245 1.28 11.95 -8.56
CA ALA A 245 1.76 11.72 -7.21
C ALA A 245 1.57 10.24 -6.80
N TYR A 246 0.37 9.70 -7.03
CA TYR A 246 0.02 8.32 -6.72
C TYR A 246 0.92 7.31 -7.45
N ARG A 247 1.04 7.45 -8.79
CA ARG A 247 1.88 6.55 -9.60
C ARG A 247 3.35 6.65 -9.23
N THR A 248 3.84 7.85 -8.90
CA THR A 248 5.23 8.05 -8.47
C THR A 248 5.58 7.18 -7.27
N VAL A 249 4.72 7.17 -6.23
CA VAL A 249 4.98 6.36 -5.02
C VAL A 249 4.65 4.89 -5.25
N LEU A 250 3.54 4.59 -5.95
CA LEU A 250 3.16 3.21 -6.23
C LEU A 250 4.27 2.45 -6.95
N ARG A 251 4.89 3.07 -7.96
CA ARG A 251 6.03 2.47 -8.69
C ARG A 251 7.21 2.16 -7.80
N GLN A 252 7.46 2.94 -6.77
CA GLN A 252 8.54 2.66 -5.81
C GLN A 252 8.17 1.55 -4.83
N MET A 253 6.92 1.53 -4.38
CA MET A 253 6.46 0.61 -3.33
C MET A 253 6.03 -0.76 -3.85
N GLU A 254 5.40 -0.82 -5.02
CA GLU A 254 4.81 -2.06 -5.52
C GLU A 254 5.87 -3.04 -5.99
N ASN A 255 5.77 -4.30 -5.55
CA ASN A 255 6.54 -5.40 -6.11
C ASN A 255 5.89 -5.88 -7.42
N ILE A 256 6.70 -6.33 -8.36
CA ILE A 256 6.24 -7.10 -9.52
C ILE A 256 6.56 -8.56 -9.22
N VAL A 257 5.52 -9.38 -9.06
CA VAL A 257 5.68 -10.79 -8.67
C VAL A 257 5.41 -11.68 -9.87
N LEU A 258 6.43 -12.34 -10.38
CA LEU A 258 6.32 -13.28 -11.50
C LEU A 258 5.90 -14.65 -10.99
N ILE A 259 4.74 -15.11 -11.42
CA ILE A 259 4.19 -16.44 -11.14
C ILE A 259 4.05 -17.23 -12.44
N GLY A 260 3.96 -18.55 -12.37
CA GLY A 260 3.79 -19.42 -13.54
C GLY A 260 4.55 -20.73 -13.40
N MET A 261 4.43 -21.56 -14.44
CA MET A 261 5.02 -22.90 -14.47
C MET A 261 6.54 -22.91 -14.25
N PRO A 262 7.09 -23.99 -13.70
CA PRO A 262 8.53 -24.25 -13.78
C PRO A 262 9.01 -24.10 -15.25
N SER A 263 10.20 -23.55 -15.44
CA SER A 263 10.80 -23.30 -16.78
C SER A 263 10.06 -22.29 -17.67
N SER A 264 9.09 -21.53 -17.14
CA SER A 264 8.43 -20.47 -17.92
C SER A 264 9.29 -19.21 -18.16
N GLY A 265 10.50 -19.16 -17.61
CA GLY A 265 11.42 -18.03 -17.82
C GLY A 265 11.36 -16.93 -16.76
N LYS A 266 10.66 -17.12 -15.63
CA LYS A 266 10.48 -16.11 -14.58
C LYS A 266 11.79 -15.47 -14.09
N THR A 267 12.80 -16.27 -13.82
CA THR A 267 14.11 -15.78 -13.34
C THR A 267 14.80 -14.92 -14.40
N THR A 268 14.80 -15.34 -15.68
CA THR A 268 15.42 -14.60 -16.77
C THR A 268 14.68 -13.29 -17.06
N VAL A 269 13.36 -13.37 -17.26
CA VAL A 269 12.51 -12.20 -17.48
C VAL A 269 12.55 -11.25 -16.29
N GLY A 270 12.54 -11.80 -15.06
CA GLY A 270 12.59 -11.02 -13.83
C GLY A 270 13.87 -10.20 -13.68
N ARG A 271 15.04 -10.79 -14.00
CA ARG A 271 16.32 -10.06 -13.98
C ARG A 271 16.35 -8.94 -15.00
N LEU A 272 15.91 -9.20 -16.23
CA LEU A 272 15.84 -8.20 -17.30
C LEU A 272 14.89 -7.07 -16.92
N LEU A 273 13.69 -7.41 -16.44
CA LEU A 273 12.72 -6.42 -16.00
C LEU A 273 13.27 -5.56 -14.86
N ALA A 274 13.85 -6.19 -13.83
CA ALA A 274 14.43 -5.48 -12.69
C ALA A 274 15.51 -4.47 -13.12
N GLN A 275 16.39 -4.87 -14.04
CA GLN A 275 17.42 -4.00 -14.61
C GLN A 275 16.80 -2.82 -15.38
N ARG A 276 15.78 -3.07 -16.19
CA ARG A 276 15.11 -2.03 -17.01
C ARG A 276 14.43 -0.96 -16.15
N ILE A 277 13.77 -1.38 -15.07
CA ILE A 277 12.97 -0.46 -14.21
C ILE A 277 13.71 -0.01 -12.94
N GLY A 278 14.98 -0.40 -12.77
CA GLY A 278 15.81 0.02 -11.63
C GLY A 278 15.36 -0.56 -10.28
N LYS A 279 14.81 -1.80 -10.26
CA LYS A 279 14.40 -2.48 -9.03
C LYS A 279 15.36 -3.60 -8.64
N GLU A 280 15.34 -3.99 -7.36
CA GLU A 280 16.01 -5.19 -6.86
C GLU A 280 15.33 -6.45 -7.43
N PHE A 281 16.13 -7.41 -7.88
CA PHE A 281 15.64 -8.74 -8.28
C PHE A 281 15.80 -9.74 -7.14
N VAL A 282 14.73 -10.50 -6.86
CA VAL A 282 14.70 -11.55 -5.85
C VAL A 282 14.11 -12.83 -6.45
N ASP A 283 14.80 -13.97 -6.26
CA ASP A 283 14.29 -15.29 -6.62
C ASP A 283 14.03 -16.08 -5.34
N THR A 284 12.78 -16.54 -5.13
CA THR A 284 12.41 -17.24 -3.90
C THR A 284 13.06 -18.62 -3.78
N ASP A 285 13.34 -19.31 -4.89
CA ASP A 285 14.07 -20.59 -4.87
C ASP A 285 15.52 -20.35 -4.43
N ALA A 286 16.17 -19.28 -4.90
CA ALA A 286 17.52 -18.90 -4.45
C ALA A 286 17.56 -18.53 -2.96
N LEU A 287 16.53 -17.88 -2.43
CA LEU A 287 16.43 -17.61 -0.99
C LEU A 287 16.31 -18.91 -0.17
N VAL A 288 15.56 -19.89 -0.66
CA VAL A 288 15.51 -21.21 -0.01
C VAL A 288 16.89 -21.86 -0.01
N GLU A 289 17.58 -21.90 -1.16
CA GLU A 289 18.91 -22.49 -1.28
C GLU A 289 19.93 -21.84 -0.34
N GLN A 290 19.90 -20.51 -0.27
CA GLN A 290 20.74 -19.75 0.66
C GLN A 290 20.45 -20.11 2.14
N ALA A 291 19.18 -20.24 2.50
CA ALA A 291 18.78 -20.53 3.87
C ALA A 291 19.13 -21.96 4.33
N VAL A 292 19.08 -22.93 3.40
CA VAL A 292 19.34 -24.35 3.74
C VAL A 292 20.75 -24.81 3.39
N GLY A 293 21.53 -24.01 2.66
CA GLY A 293 22.92 -24.33 2.28
C GLY A 293 23.05 -25.44 1.23
N MET A 294 21.98 -25.74 0.49
CA MET A 294 21.98 -26.76 -0.58
C MET A 294 20.97 -26.41 -1.67
N THR A 295 21.08 -27.06 -2.83
CA THR A 295 20.12 -26.84 -3.93
C THR A 295 18.71 -27.32 -3.58
N VAL A 296 17.68 -26.72 -4.20
CA VAL A 296 16.28 -27.13 -4.00
C VAL A 296 16.09 -28.64 -4.28
N PRO A 297 16.62 -29.22 -5.37
CA PRO A 297 16.51 -30.66 -5.60
C PRO A 297 17.13 -31.51 -4.50
N ALA A 298 18.31 -31.14 -4.02
CA ALA A 298 18.99 -31.86 -2.95
C ALA A 298 18.22 -31.80 -1.64
N TYR A 299 17.68 -30.61 -1.30
CA TYR A 299 16.87 -30.45 -0.11
C TYR A 299 15.56 -31.23 -0.19
N PHE A 300 14.91 -31.21 -1.34
CA PHE A 300 13.68 -31.96 -1.60
C PHE A 300 13.88 -33.47 -1.46
N ALA A 301 14.97 -33.99 -2.03
CA ALA A 301 15.33 -35.40 -1.90
C ALA A 301 15.68 -35.81 -0.45
N ALA A 302 16.34 -34.93 0.30
CA ALA A 302 16.79 -35.21 1.68
C ALA A 302 15.67 -35.05 2.72
N LYS A 303 14.75 -34.09 2.56
CA LYS A 303 13.78 -33.67 3.59
C LYS A 303 12.32 -33.81 3.15
N GLY A 304 12.06 -34.06 1.87
CA GLY A 304 10.71 -34.23 1.30
C GLY A 304 9.99 -32.90 1.01
N GLU A 305 8.83 -33.03 0.38
CA GLU A 305 8.04 -31.89 -0.10
C GLU A 305 7.54 -30.98 1.04
N SER A 306 7.04 -31.55 2.13
CA SER A 306 6.49 -30.77 3.25
C SER A 306 7.53 -29.83 3.84
N ALA A 307 8.75 -30.31 4.08
CA ALA A 307 9.84 -29.48 4.61
C ALA A 307 10.25 -28.39 3.61
N PHE A 308 10.29 -28.71 2.31
CA PHE A 308 10.54 -27.69 1.27
C PHE A 308 9.47 -26.61 1.27
N ARG A 309 8.17 -26.96 1.35
CA ARG A 309 7.08 -26.00 1.34
C ARG A 309 7.12 -25.05 2.53
N GLU A 310 7.59 -25.47 3.70
CA GLU A 310 7.78 -24.54 4.84
C GLU A 310 8.91 -23.54 4.56
N ARG A 311 10.03 -23.96 3.97
CA ARG A 311 11.12 -23.06 3.57
C ARG A 311 10.69 -22.11 2.44
N GLU A 312 9.93 -22.60 1.46
CA GLU A 312 9.34 -21.78 0.41
C GLU A 312 8.45 -20.68 0.99
N LYS A 313 7.60 -21.00 1.98
CA LYS A 313 6.74 -20.04 2.70
C LYS A 313 7.57 -18.96 3.40
N GLU A 314 8.63 -19.34 4.11
CA GLU A 314 9.52 -18.39 4.78
C GLU A 314 10.22 -17.46 3.76
N ALA A 315 10.71 -18.02 2.66
CA ALA A 315 11.37 -17.27 1.59
C ALA A 315 10.41 -16.28 0.91
N VAL A 316 9.17 -16.72 0.61
CA VAL A 316 8.13 -15.87 0.05
C VAL A 316 7.76 -14.73 1.01
N ALA A 317 7.56 -15.02 2.29
CA ALA A 317 7.25 -14.02 3.30
C ALA A 317 8.38 -12.98 3.43
N SER A 318 9.63 -13.42 3.43
CA SER A 318 10.82 -12.55 3.45
C SER A 318 10.92 -11.68 2.21
N ALA A 319 10.74 -12.24 1.01
CA ALA A 319 10.76 -11.48 -0.25
C ALA A 319 9.67 -10.41 -0.29
N ALA A 320 8.47 -10.74 0.18
CA ALA A 320 7.29 -9.87 0.18
C ALA A 320 7.20 -8.92 1.38
N ALA A 321 8.12 -8.99 2.36
CA ALA A 321 8.07 -8.16 3.56
C ALA A 321 8.19 -6.66 3.26
N SER A 322 8.90 -6.29 2.20
CA SER A 322 9.05 -4.90 1.73
C SER A 322 8.72 -4.80 0.24
N GLY A 323 8.38 -3.58 -0.19
CA GLY A 323 8.10 -3.27 -1.59
C GLY A 323 9.35 -2.90 -2.40
N GLY A 324 9.14 -2.59 -3.70
CA GLY A 324 10.18 -2.07 -4.58
C GLY A 324 11.01 -3.13 -5.31
N LYS A 325 10.53 -4.36 -5.43
CA LYS A 325 11.27 -5.50 -5.98
C LYS A 325 10.59 -6.11 -7.21
N VAL A 326 11.36 -6.84 -8.01
CA VAL A 326 10.85 -7.85 -8.94
C VAL A 326 11.13 -9.22 -8.31
N ILE A 327 10.07 -9.97 -8.03
CA ILE A 327 10.13 -11.26 -7.32
C ILE A 327 9.79 -12.37 -8.30
N ALA A 328 10.71 -13.29 -8.56
CA ALA A 328 10.43 -14.54 -9.25
C ALA A 328 10.10 -15.63 -8.21
N THR A 329 8.95 -16.29 -8.37
CA THR A 329 8.51 -17.33 -7.42
C THR A 329 8.80 -18.73 -7.93
N GLY A 330 8.95 -19.69 -7.03
CA GLY A 330 8.84 -21.11 -7.35
C GLY A 330 7.48 -21.43 -8.00
N GLY A 331 7.44 -22.40 -8.92
CA GLY A 331 6.21 -22.75 -9.63
C GLY A 331 5.06 -23.25 -8.75
N GLY A 332 5.35 -23.70 -7.53
CA GLY A 332 4.34 -24.14 -6.56
C GLY A 332 3.94 -23.10 -5.53
N ALA A 333 4.57 -21.94 -5.51
CA ALA A 333 4.37 -20.93 -4.46
C ALA A 333 2.91 -20.48 -4.34
N VAL A 334 2.20 -20.34 -5.47
CA VAL A 334 0.79 -19.89 -5.51
C VAL A 334 -0.22 -20.94 -5.02
N LEU A 335 0.20 -22.19 -4.82
CA LEU A 335 -0.68 -23.25 -4.33
C LEU A 335 -1.02 -23.10 -2.85
N ARG A 336 -0.25 -22.31 -2.12
CA ARG A 336 -0.49 -22.01 -0.71
C ARG A 336 -1.16 -20.65 -0.55
N PRO A 337 -2.35 -20.57 0.07
CA PRO A 337 -3.06 -19.31 0.30
C PRO A 337 -2.23 -18.28 1.07
N GLU A 338 -1.39 -18.73 2.02
CA GLU A 338 -0.53 -17.87 2.82
C GLU A 338 0.52 -17.16 1.97
N ASN A 339 1.10 -17.86 0.99
CA ASN A 339 2.05 -17.29 0.04
C ASN A 339 1.37 -16.23 -0.84
N LEU A 340 0.20 -16.56 -1.41
CA LEU A 340 -0.57 -15.60 -2.19
C LEU A 340 -0.92 -14.36 -1.38
N ARG A 341 -1.31 -14.54 -0.12
CA ARG A 341 -1.63 -13.44 0.78
C ARG A 341 -0.42 -12.56 1.05
N ALA A 342 0.74 -13.14 1.33
CA ALA A 342 1.98 -12.41 1.51
C ALA A 342 2.39 -11.61 0.26
N LEU A 343 2.35 -12.24 -0.91
CA LEU A 343 2.71 -11.62 -2.20
C LEU A 343 1.75 -10.48 -2.57
N ARG A 344 0.44 -10.68 -2.41
CA ARG A 344 -0.59 -9.67 -2.71
C ARG A 344 -0.55 -8.45 -1.78
N ARG A 345 0.03 -8.59 -0.59
CA ARG A 345 0.15 -7.48 0.38
C ARG A 345 0.96 -6.31 -0.17
N THR A 346 2.01 -6.58 -0.90
CA THR A 346 2.94 -5.57 -1.42
C THR A 346 3.12 -5.59 -2.92
N GLY A 347 2.58 -6.59 -3.65
CA GLY A 347 2.88 -6.80 -5.06
C GLY A 347 1.67 -6.98 -5.95
N ARG A 348 1.93 -6.77 -7.24
CA ARG A 348 1.06 -7.14 -8.36
C ARG A 348 1.57 -8.46 -8.93
N LEU A 349 0.70 -9.45 -9.06
CA LEU A 349 1.05 -10.78 -9.56
C LEU A 349 0.92 -10.83 -11.07
N VAL A 350 2.00 -11.17 -11.75
CA VAL A 350 2.08 -11.30 -13.21
C VAL A 350 2.25 -12.78 -13.55
N PHE A 351 1.25 -13.37 -14.18
CA PHE A 351 1.34 -14.72 -14.69
C PHE A 351 2.11 -14.72 -16.01
N LEU A 352 3.31 -15.29 -15.95
CA LEU A 352 4.13 -15.56 -17.14
C LEU A 352 3.63 -16.86 -17.78
N ASP A 353 2.68 -16.69 -18.72
CA ASP A 353 2.03 -17.81 -19.39
C ASP A 353 2.84 -18.24 -20.62
N ARG A 354 3.46 -19.41 -20.50
CA ARG A 354 4.25 -20.04 -21.56
C ARG A 354 3.58 -21.33 -22.00
N SER A 355 3.43 -21.49 -23.31
CA SER A 355 2.82 -22.68 -23.91
C SER A 355 3.51 -23.96 -23.42
N PRO A 356 2.75 -25.02 -23.09
CA PRO A 356 3.31 -26.28 -22.59
C PRO A 356 4.40 -26.87 -23.48
N ASP A 357 4.26 -26.74 -24.79
CA ASP A 357 5.22 -27.26 -25.77
C ASP A 357 6.57 -26.50 -25.79
N LYS A 358 6.60 -25.30 -25.19
CA LYS A 358 7.82 -24.49 -25.02
C LYS A 358 8.41 -24.58 -23.62
N LEU A 359 7.76 -25.31 -22.71
CA LEU A 359 8.30 -25.58 -21.39
C LEU A 359 9.34 -26.69 -21.48
N THR A 360 10.53 -26.44 -20.98
CA THR A 360 11.63 -27.43 -21.01
C THR A 360 11.63 -28.24 -19.71
N ALA A 361 11.51 -29.55 -19.85
CA ALA A 361 11.78 -30.45 -18.74
C ALA A 361 13.28 -30.36 -18.41
N THR A 362 13.62 -30.09 -17.15
CA THR A 362 15.00 -30.00 -16.69
C THR A 362 15.23 -30.97 -15.55
N ALA A 363 16.38 -31.67 -15.56
CA ALA A 363 16.76 -32.60 -14.52
C ALA A 363 16.88 -31.97 -13.12
N ASP A 364 17.11 -30.65 -13.06
CA ASP A 364 17.22 -29.87 -11.82
C ASP A 364 15.88 -29.67 -11.10
N ARG A 365 14.77 -30.20 -11.65
CA ARG A 365 13.42 -30.02 -11.07
C ARG A 365 12.72 -31.37 -10.93
N PRO A 366 12.83 -32.05 -9.79
CA PRO A 366 12.34 -33.42 -9.57
C PRO A 366 10.88 -33.64 -9.96
N LEU A 367 10.07 -32.57 -9.84
CA LEU A 367 8.64 -32.62 -10.14
C LEU A 367 8.30 -32.27 -11.60
N SER A 368 9.28 -32.00 -12.49
CA SER A 368 9.07 -31.58 -13.88
C SER A 368 10.10 -32.22 -14.81
N ALA A 369 10.57 -33.42 -14.47
CA ALA A 369 11.59 -34.15 -15.20
C ALA A 369 11.09 -34.80 -16.51
N ASP A 370 9.77 -34.98 -16.65
CA ASP A 370 9.09 -35.63 -17.78
C ASP A 370 8.10 -34.66 -18.46
N PRO A 371 8.11 -34.56 -19.81
CA PRO A 371 7.22 -33.71 -20.57
C PRO A 371 5.72 -33.94 -20.31
N GLU A 372 5.30 -35.20 -20.17
CA GLU A 372 3.89 -35.52 -19.88
C GLU A 372 3.49 -35.08 -18.47
N ALA A 373 4.36 -35.26 -17.49
CA ALA A 373 4.16 -34.78 -16.11
C ALA A 373 4.09 -33.26 -16.08
N LEU A 374 4.87 -32.57 -16.92
CA LEU A 374 4.85 -31.11 -17.04
C LEU A 374 3.53 -30.61 -17.64
N ARG A 375 3.00 -31.30 -18.68
CA ARG A 375 1.72 -30.99 -19.32
C ARG A 375 0.55 -31.19 -18.36
N ARG A 376 0.46 -32.34 -17.68
CA ARG A 376 -0.55 -32.60 -16.65
C ARG A 376 -0.53 -31.52 -15.56
N ARG A 377 0.64 -31.15 -15.09
CA ARG A 377 0.80 -30.10 -14.07
C ARG A 377 0.41 -28.71 -14.58
N TYR A 378 0.62 -28.42 -15.86
CA TYR A 378 0.12 -27.19 -16.48
C TYR A 378 -1.41 -27.16 -16.44
N GLU A 379 -2.07 -28.23 -16.86
CA GLU A 379 -3.53 -28.35 -16.85
C GLU A 379 -4.10 -28.20 -15.43
N GLU A 380 -3.50 -28.86 -14.43
CA GLU A 380 -3.90 -28.79 -13.03
C GLU A 380 -3.74 -27.37 -12.42
N ARG A 381 -2.77 -26.58 -12.89
CA ARG A 381 -2.39 -25.30 -12.25
C ARG A 381 -2.78 -24.06 -13.05
N TYR A 382 -3.14 -24.21 -14.29
CA TYR A 382 -3.44 -23.10 -15.17
C TYR A 382 -4.51 -22.17 -14.60
N ASP A 383 -5.64 -22.72 -14.19
CA ASP A 383 -6.72 -21.94 -13.58
C ASP A 383 -6.31 -21.28 -12.26
N ILE A 384 -5.44 -21.94 -11.49
CA ILE A 384 -4.91 -21.38 -10.24
C ILE A 384 -4.03 -20.15 -10.54
N TYR A 385 -3.15 -20.23 -11.56
CA TYR A 385 -2.35 -19.07 -11.96
C TYR A 385 -3.22 -17.94 -12.50
N CYS A 386 -4.22 -18.26 -13.34
CA CYS A 386 -5.17 -17.27 -13.87
C CYS A 386 -5.95 -16.57 -12.75
N ALA A 387 -6.45 -17.31 -11.76
CA ALA A 387 -7.16 -16.76 -10.62
C ALA A 387 -6.27 -15.96 -9.64
N ALA A 388 -4.98 -16.30 -9.59
CA ALA A 388 -4.01 -15.60 -8.74
C ALA A 388 -3.51 -14.29 -9.35
N ALA A 389 -3.45 -14.19 -10.69
CA ALA A 389 -2.79 -13.12 -11.41
C ALA A 389 -3.64 -11.84 -11.50
N ASP A 390 -2.98 -10.69 -11.32
CA ASP A 390 -3.52 -9.37 -11.64
C ASP A 390 -3.29 -9.02 -13.14
N LEU A 391 -2.28 -9.65 -13.75
CA LEU A 391 -1.91 -9.48 -15.15
C LEU A 391 -1.43 -10.81 -15.73
N ARG A 392 -1.85 -11.13 -16.95
CA ARG A 392 -1.36 -12.29 -17.71
C ARG A 392 -0.56 -11.81 -18.91
N VAL A 393 0.67 -12.30 -19.04
CA VAL A 393 1.58 -11.96 -20.13
C VAL A 393 2.08 -13.23 -20.80
N SER A 394 2.01 -13.29 -22.13
CA SER A 394 2.58 -14.41 -22.87
C SER A 394 4.10 -14.46 -22.72
N GLY A 395 4.62 -15.60 -22.27
CA GLY A 395 6.03 -15.92 -22.17
C GLY A 395 6.62 -16.60 -23.42
N ASP A 396 5.88 -16.66 -24.52
CA ASP A 396 6.28 -17.38 -25.73
C ASP A 396 7.28 -16.64 -26.63
N GLY A 397 7.46 -15.34 -26.42
CA GLY A 397 8.43 -14.50 -27.10
C GLY A 397 9.83 -14.57 -26.51
N SER A 398 10.70 -13.65 -26.91
CA SER A 398 12.01 -13.46 -26.24
C SER A 398 11.82 -12.98 -24.81
N PRO A 399 12.78 -13.25 -23.91
CA PRO A 399 12.74 -12.71 -22.56
C PRO A 399 12.70 -11.18 -22.54
N GLU A 400 13.37 -10.53 -23.48
CA GLU A 400 13.42 -9.07 -23.66
C GLU A 400 12.06 -8.50 -24.02
N ASP A 401 11.38 -9.05 -25.03
CA ASP A 401 10.03 -8.64 -25.43
C ASP A 401 9.00 -8.85 -24.32
N THR A 402 9.18 -9.93 -23.56
CA THR A 402 8.31 -10.25 -22.43
C THR A 402 8.50 -9.24 -21.29
N ALA A 403 9.75 -8.90 -20.96
CA ALA A 403 10.06 -7.89 -19.95
C ALA A 403 9.53 -6.50 -20.37
N GLU A 404 9.66 -6.13 -21.64
CA GLU A 404 9.13 -4.87 -22.17
C GLU A 404 7.60 -4.79 -22.11
N ARG A 405 6.89 -5.88 -22.41
CA ARG A 405 5.42 -5.95 -22.26
C ARG A 405 5.00 -5.77 -20.81
N ILE A 406 5.66 -6.45 -19.87
CA ILE A 406 5.36 -6.29 -18.44
C ILE A 406 5.60 -4.85 -18.00
N GLU A 407 6.71 -4.23 -18.43
CA GLU A 407 7.04 -2.83 -18.13
C GLU A 407 5.97 -1.88 -18.64
N LYS A 408 5.51 -2.03 -19.89
CA LYS A 408 4.43 -1.21 -20.48
C LYS A 408 3.14 -1.33 -19.68
N GLU A 409 2.67 -2.55 -19.43
CA GLU A 409 1.43 -2.81 -18.67
C GLU A 409 1.52 -2.34 -17.20
N TRP A 410 2.71 -2.35 -16.62
CA TRP A 410 2.91 -1.84 -15.27
C TRP A 410 2.95 -0.32 -15.22
N THR A 411 3.33 0.33 -16.32
CA THR A 411 3.48 1.80 -16.41
C THR A 411 2.15 2.51 -16.69
N ILE A 412 1.15 1.79 -17.19
CA ILE A 412 -0.22 2.29 -17.44
C ILE A 412 -1.00 2.35 -16.13
#